data_141fe5cb2177a93505a00d3e32a725fc
#
_entry.id   141fe5cb2177a93505a00d3e32a725fc
#
_cell.length_a   1.000
_cell.length_b   1.000
_cell.length_c   1.000
_cell.angle_alpha   90.00
_cell.angle_beta   90.00
_cell.angle_gamma   90.00
#
_symmetry.space_group_name_H-M   'P 1'
#
loop_
_entity.id
_entity.type
_entity.pdbx_description
1 polymer ?
#
loop_
_entity_poly.entity_id
_entity_poly.type
_entity_poly.pdbx_seq_one_letter_code
_entity_poly.pdbx_strand_id
1 'polypeptide(L)'
;EPYRRQRQMCIRDRKEMKMAEATYYGTGRRKTSVARVRLVAGQGNIVINGRVLDDYFDLKTLEIIVKQPLELTGTTAVYDVIASVKGGGASGQAGAIRHGISRALLEVDPEYRKILKSAGLLTRDPRMKERKKYGLKKARKASQFSKR
;
A
#
# COMPACT_ATOMS: atom_id res chain seq x y z
N GLU A 1 14.65 40.11 19.98
CA GLU A 1 13.22 39.94 20.22
C GLU A 1 12.90 38.50 20.64
N PRO A 2 12.23 38.30 21.80
CA PRO A 2 11.88 36.94 22.25
C PRO A 2 10.95 36.22 21.28
N TYR A 3 10.19 36.96 20.50
CA TYR A 3 9.25 36.39 19.50
C TYR A 3 9.97 35.71 18.35
N ARG A 4 11.06 36.26 17.85
CA ARG A 4 11.88 35.68 16.79
C ARG A 4 12.60 34.40 17.25
N ARG A 5 13.09 34.40 18.49
CA ARG A 5 13.75 33.22 19.07
C ARG A 5 12.80 32.05 19.24
N GLN A 6 11.58 32.27 19.73
CA GLN A 6 10.57 31.25 19.85
C GLN A 6 10.17 30.68 18.48
N ARG A 7 10.04 31.56 17.50
CA ARG A 7 9.71 31.12 16.12
C ARG A 7 10.82 30.29 15.49
N GLN A 8 12.07 30.66 15.70
CA GLN A 8 13.23 29.92 15.23
C GLN A 8 13.39 28.58 15.96
N MET A 9 13.12 28.54 17.26
CA MET A 9 13.10 27.27 18.02
C MET A 9 12.00 26.34 17.56
N CYS A 10 10.81 26.83 17.33
CA CYS A 10 9.70 25.99 16.80
C CYS A 10 9.98 25.45 15.41
N ILE A 11 10.67 26.20 14.57
CA ILE A 11 11.07 25.75 13.23
C ILE A 11 12.19 24.70 13.32
N ARG A 12 13.15 24.89 14.23
CA ARG A 12 14.20 23.91 14.50
C ARG A 12 13.62 22.60 15.02
N ASP A 13 12.77 22.68 16.03
CA ASP A 13 12.12 21.51 16.61
C ASP A 13 11.28 20.77 15.57
N ARG A 14 10.61 21.49 14.68
CA ARG A 14 9.89 20.86 13.56
C ARG A 14 10.81 20.18 12.57
N LYS A 15 11.97 20.73 12.29
CA LYS A 15 12.96 20.10 11.41
C LYS A 15 13.56 18.86 12.07
N GLU A 16 13.91 18.94 13.34
CA GLU A 16 14.42 17.80 14.10
C GLU A 16 13.37 16.72 14.28
N MET A 17 12.14 17.09 14.56
CA MET A 17 11.00 16.15 14.58
C MET A 17 10.75 15.51 13.22
N LYS A 18 10.85 16.26 12.13
CA LYS A 18 10.73 15.70 10.78
C LYS A 18 11.86 14.78 10.41
N MET A 19 13.08 15.01 10.92
CA MET A 19 14.21 14.10 10.73
C MET A 19 14.08 12.84 11.59
N ALA A 20 13.61 12.99 12.85
CA ALA A 20 13.38 11.87 13.75
C ALA A 20 12.13 11.06 13.38
N GLU A 21 11.13 11.73 12.82
CA GLU A 21 9.86 11.13 12.38
C GLU A 21 9.71 11.20 10.87
N ALA A 22 10.78 10.85 10.13
CA ALA A 22 10.70 10.82 8.68
C ALA A 22 9.56 9.91 8.25
N THR A 23 8.58 10.49 7.58
CA THR A 23 7.41 9.78 7.09
C THR A 23 7.49 9.71 5.57
N TYR A 24 7.37 8.51 5.06
CA TYR A 24 7.38 8.25 3.64
C TYR A 24 5.99 7.87 3.18
N TYR A 25 5.54 8.45 2.10
CA TYR A 25 4.18 8.29 1.59
C TYR A 25 4.17 7.52 0.28
N GLY A 26 3.20 6.66 0.13
CA GLY A 26 2.94 5.98 -1.13
C GLY A 26 1.45 5.74 -1.31
N THR A 27 0.96 5.92 -2.52
CA THR A 27 -0.42 5.62 -2.87
C THR A 27 -0.44 4.39 -3.75
N GLY A 28 -1.19 3.37 -3.33
CA GLY A 28 -1.36 2.14 -4.09
C GLY A 28 -2.80 2.01 -4.58
N ARG A 29 -2.96 1.39 -5.74
CA ARG A 29 -4.28 1.14 -6.33
C ARG A 29 -4.34 -0.24 -6.94
N ARG A 30 -5.45 -0.90 -6.74
CA ARG A 30 -5.75 -2.16 -7.42
C ARG A 30 -7.26 -2.31 -7.52
N LYS A 31 -7.77 -2.62 -8.72
CA LYS A 31 -9.22 -2.66 -9.00
C LYS A 31 -9.85 -1.33 -8.58
N THR A 32 -10.88 -1.35 -7.73
CA THR A 32 -11.51 -0.14 -7.20
C THR A 32 -10.93 0.31 -5.86
N SER A 33 -9.94 -0.42 -5.33
CA SER A 33 -9.32 -0.12 -4.04
C SER A 33 -8.23 0.94 -4.18
N VAL A 34 -8.20 1.89 -3.25
CA VAL A 34 -7.18 2.93 -3.14
C VAL A 34 -6.61 2.89 -1.73
N ALA A 35 -5.29 2.75 -1.62
CA ALA A 35 -4.59 2.71 -0.35
C ALA A 35 -3.65 3.90 -0.24
N ARG A 36 -3.74 4.62 0.87
CA ARG A 36 -2.76 5.64 1.26
C ARG A 36 -1.87 5.04 2.34
N VAL A 37 -0.61 4.90 2.04
CA VAL A 37 0.35 4.24 2.92
C VAL A 37 1.35 5.25 3.44
N ARG A 38 1.61 5.18 4.74
CA ARG A 38 2.70 5.92 5.39
C ARG A 38 3.66 4.94 6.03
N LEU A 39 4.94 5.13 5.77
CA LEU A 39 6.00 4.41 6.46
C LEU A 39 6.65 5.34 7.48
N VAL A 40 6.68 4.91 8.72
CA VAL A 40 7.36 5.62 9.80
C VAL A 40 8.37 4.67 10.44
N ALA A 41 9.45 5.20 11.00
CA ALA A 41 10.41 4.38 11.71
C ALA A 41 9.74 3.71 12.92
N GLY A 42 9.93 2.40 13.05
CA GLY A 42 9.27 1.63 14.09
C GLY A 42 9.79 0.20 14.20
N GLN A 43 8.92 -0.69 14.60
CA GLN A 43 9.27 -2.08 14.92
C GLN A 43 8.68 -3.12 13.96
N GLY A 44 7.93 -2.69 12.96
CA GLY A 44 7.32 -3.58 11.99
C GLY A 44 5.83 -3.82 12.19
N ASN A 45 5.15 -2.95 12.93
CA ASN A 45 3.71 -3.02 13.10
C ASN A 45 2.99 -2.50 11.86
N ILE A 46 1.98 -3.21 11.42
CA ILE A 46 1.16 -2.81 10.27
C ILE A 46 -0.25 -2.57 10.77
N VAL A 47 -0.72 -1.33 10.58
CA VAL A 47 -2.06 -0.91 10.99
C VAL A 47 -2.82 -0.43 9.76
N ILE A 48 -4.00 -0.97 9.55
CA ILE A 48 -4.85 -0.67 8.40
C ILE A 48 -6.19 -0.17 8.92
N ASN A 49 -6.54 1.08 8.59
CA ASN A 49 -7.78 1.73 9.02
C ASN A 49 -7.99 1.65 10.55
N GLY A 50 -6.90 1.78 11.32
CA GLY A 50 -6.95 1.72 12.77
C GLY A 50 -6.97 0.31 13.36
N ARG A 51 -6.88 -0.73 12.52
CA ARG A 51 -6.85 -2.13 12.96
C ARG A 51 -5.50 -2.76 12.65
N VAL A 52 -5.08 -3.68 13.50
CA VAL A 52 -3.87 -4.48 13.25
C VAL A 52 -4.10 -5.35 12.02
N LEU A 53 -3.03 -5.66 11.30
CA LEU A 53 -3.08 -6.46 10.07
C LEU A 53 -3.85 -7.78 10.25
N ASP A 54 -3.60 -8.49 11.33
CA ASP A 54 -4.24 -9.77 11.64
C ASP A 54 -5.76 -9.64 11.83
N ASP A 55 -6.20 -8.53 12.42
CA ASP A 55 -7.63 -8.25 12.62
C ASP A 55 -8.30 -7.78 11.34
N TYR A 56 -7.58 -7.06 10.49
CA TYR A 56 -8.15 -6.49 9.27
C TYR A 56 -8.33 -7.53 8.18
N PHE A 57 -7.32 -8.38 7.98
CA PHE A 57 -7.38 -9.49 7.03
C PHE A 57 -7.44 -10.82 7.76
N ASP A 58 -8.52 -11.56 7.54
CA ASP A 58 -8.71 -12.88 8.16
C ASP A 58 -7.84 -13.96 7.50
N LEU A 59 -7.43 -13.75 6.26
CA LEU A 59 -6.63 -14.72 5.52
C LEU A 59 -5.14 -14.40 5.60
N LYS A 60 -4.35 -15.38 5.99
CA LYS A 60 -2.88 -15.24 6.05
C LYS A 60 -2.25 -14.97 4.69
N THR A 61 -2.85 -15.44 3.61
CA THR A 61 -2.39 -15.18 2.25
C THR A 61 -2.39 -13.69 1.92
N LEU A 62 -3.38 -12.96 2.41
CA LEU A 62 -3.46 -11.51 2.22
C LEU A 62 -2.42 -10.77 3.04
N GLU A 63 -2.12 -11.25 4.25
CA GLU A 63 -1.04 -10.70 5.09
C GLU A 63 0.32 -10.86 4.40
N ILE A 64 0.57 -12.01 3.80
CA ILE A 64 1.81 -12.27 3.04
C ILE A 64 1.94 -11.31 1.88
N ILE A 65 0.86 -11.05 1.15
CA ILE A 65 0.84 -10.09 0.04
C ILE A 65 1.23 -8.69 0.52
N VAL A 66 0.67 -8.25 1.64
CA VAL A 66 0.96 -6.93 2.21
C VAL A 66 2.42 -6.82 2.66
N LYS A 67 2.96 -7.87 3.28
CA LYS A 67 4.33 -7.89 3.79
C LYS A 67 5.39 -8.10 2.72
N GLN A 68 5.03 -8.57 1.55
CA GLN A 68 5.97 -8.94 0.49
C GLN A 68 7.00 -7.84 0.15
N PRO A 69 6.62 -6.57 -0.07
CA PRO A 69 7.61 -5.52 -0.35
C PRO A 69 8.61 -5.31 0.79
N LEU A 70 8.14 -5.36 2.03
CA LEU A 70 8.99 -5.19 3.21
C LEU A 70 9.98 -6.34 3.36
N GLU A 71 9.56 -7.56 3.08
CA GLU A 71 10.43 -8.74 3.14
C GLU A 71 11.50 -8.69 2.05
N LEU A 72 11.14 -8.30 0.83
CA LEU A 72 12.08 -8.19 -0.30
C LEU A 72 13.17 -7.15 -0.05
N THR A 73 12.85 -6.07 0.64
CA THR A 73 13.80 -5.00 0.94
C THR A 73 14.48 -5.18 2.30
N GLY A 74 14.08 -6.19 3.08
CA GLY A 74 14.63 -6.45 4.40
C GLY A 74 14.29 -5.41 5.44
N THR A 75 13.17 -4.70 5.29
CA THR A 75 12.77 -3.60 6.17
C THR A 75 11.58 -3.93 7.06
N THR A 76 11.23 -5.20 7.20
CA THR A 76 10.07 -5.64 7.99
C THR A 76 10.06 -5.17 9.43
N ALA A 77 11.23 -5.11 10.07
CA ALA A 77 11.38 -4.72 11.47
C ALA A 77 11.84 -3.27 11.64
N VAL A 78 12.02 -2.53 10.55
CA VAL A 78 12.56 -1.17 10.56
C VAL A 78 11.46 -0.12 10.47
N TYR A 79 10.39 -0.40 9.77
CA TYR A 79 9.30 0.55 9.53
C TYR A 79 7.97 0.02 10.04
N ASP A 80 7.19 0.92 10.63
CA ASP A 80 5.77 0.70 10.87
C ASP A 80 4.99 1.22 9.67
N VAL A 81 3.94 0.51 9.31
CA VAL A 81 3.08 0.85 8.17
C VAL A 81 1.73 1.30 8.71
N ILE A 82 1.34 2.50 8.31
CA ILE A 82 0.00 3.02 8.60
C ILE A 82 -0.70 3.21 7.27
N ALA A 83 -1.72 2.43 7.03
CA ALA A 83 -2.46 2.44 5.78
C ALA A 83 -3.91 2.85 5.99
N SER A 84 -4.42 3.65 5.07
CA SER A 84 -5.84 3.98 4.96
C SER A 84 -6.33 3.48 3.61
N VAL A 85 -7.30 2.58 3.61
CA VAL A 85 -7.79 1.90 2.41
C VAL A 85 -9.27 2.13 2.25
N LYS A 86 -9.69 2.38 1.02
CA LYS A 86 -11.10 2.55 0.67
C LYS A 86 -11.43 1.78 -0.59
N GLY A 87 -12.63 1.23 -0.63
CA GLY A 87 -13.20 0.58 -1.80
C GLY A 87 -12.71 -0.84 -2.04
N GLY A 88 -13.38 -1.54 -2.91
CA GLY A 88 -13.04 -2.89 -3.33
C GLY A 88 -13.19 -3.96 -2.27
N GLY A 89 -12.75 -5.15 -2.60
CA GLY A 89 -12.75 -6.30 -1.70
C GLY A 89 -11.40 -6.51 -1.01
N ALA A 90 -11.32 -7.50 -0.12
CA ALA A 90 -10.13 -7.75 0.69
C ALA A 90 -8.87 -8.00 -0.15
N SER A 91 -8.97 -8.80 -1.22
CA SER A 91 -7.82 -9.07 -2.08
C SER A 91 -7.34 -7.84 -2.86
N GLY A 92 -8.30 -7.03 -3.34
CA GLY A 92 -7.98 -5.76 -4.00
C GLY A 92 -7.31 -4.78 -3.05
N GLN A 93 -7.81 -4.70 -1.81
CA GLN A 93 -7.22 -3.85 -0.78
C GLN A 93 -5.81 -4.28 -0.41
N ALA A 94 -5.57 -5.58 -0.24
CA ALA A 94 -4.22 -6.10 0.04
C ALA A 94 -3.24 -5.77 -1.10
N GLY A 95 -3.66 -5.93 -2.35
CA GLY A 95 -2.86 -5.56 -3.51
C GLY A 95 -2.58 -4.06 -3.59
N ALA A 96 -3.57 -3.23 -3.26
CA ALA A 96 -3.41 -1.76 -3.22
C ALA A 96 -2.41 -1.35 -2.13
N ILE A 97 -2.51 -1.94 -0.94
CA ILE A 97 -1.57 -1.67 0.16
C ILE A 97 -0.16 -2.09 -0.24
N ARG A 98 0.01 -3.25 -0.83
CA ARG A 98 1.30 -3.74 -1.33
C ARG A 98 1.92 -2.74 -2.30
N HIS A 99 1.15 -2.26 -3.25
CA HIS A 99 1.61 -1.27 -4.22
C HIS A 99 2.00 0.05 -3.55
N GLY A 100 1.19 0.50 -2.59
CA GLY A 100 1.47 1.71 -1.81
C GLY A 100 2.75 1.60 -0.99
N ILE A 101 2.97 0.47 -0.31
CA ILE A 101 4.19 0.20 0.45
C ILE A 101 5.41 0.22 -0.47
N SER A 102 5.31 -0.41 -1.64
CA SER A 102 6.40 -0.44 -2.62
C SER A 102 6.78 0.96 -3.08
N ARG A 103 5.79 1.79 -3.37
CA ARG A 103 6.02 3.18 -3.77
C ARG A 103 6.61 4.02 -2.64
N ALA A 104 6.17 3.80 -1.40
CA ALA A 104 6.72 4.49 -0.23
C ALA A 104 8.19 4.08 0.01
N LEU A 105 8.53 2.81 -0.19
CA LEU A 105 9.91 2.33 -0.07
C LEU A 105 10.85 2.97 -1.09
N LEU A 106 10.35 3.35 -2.26
CA LEU A 106 11.16 4.09 -3.25
C LEU A 106 11.56 5.48 -2.73
N GLU A 107 10.72 6.11 -1.92
CA GLU A 107 11.07 7.38 -1.28
C GLU A 107 12.13 7.19 -0.19
N VAL A 108 12.12 6.04 0.48
CA VAL A 108 13.14 5.69 1.48
C VAL A 108 14.51 5.54 0.83
N ASP A 109 14.57 4.72 -0.21
CA ASP A 109 15.82 4.44 -0.92
C ASP A 109 15.52 4.09 -2.38
N PRO A 110 16.03 4.89 -3.33
CA PRO A 110 15.83 4.61 -4.76
C PRO A 110 16.45 3.28 -5.23
N GLU A 111 17.42 2.73 -4.49
CA GLU A 111 18.04 1.45 -4.82
C GLU A 111 17.08 0.28 -4.72
N TYR A 112 16.03 0.38 -3.92
CA TYR A 112 15.00 -0.65 -3.82
C TYR A 112 14.21 -0.82 -5.12
N ARG A 113 14.32 0.12 -6.03
CA ARG A 113 13.59 0.09 -7.30
C ARG A 113 13.88 -1.17 -8.12
N LYS A 114 15.13 -1.60 -8.18
CA LYS A 114 15.51 -2.79 -8.93
C LYS A 114 14.83 -4.05 -8.39
N ILE A 115 14.87 -4.23 -7.08
CA ILE A 115 14.29 -5.38 -6.39
C ILE A 115 12.77 -5.39 -6.56
N LEU A 116 12.13 -4.26 -6.30
CA LEU A 116 10.67 -4.14 -6.36
C LEU A 116 10.15 -4.25 -7.79
N LYS A 117 10.87 -3.69 -8.75
CA LYS A 117 10.50 -3.78 -10.17
C LYS A 117 10.63 -5.21 -10.70
N SER A 118 11.68 -5.92 -10.31
CA SER A 118 11.88 -7.33 -10.69
C SER A 118 10.75 -8.22 -10.16
N ALA A 119 10.24 -7.92 -8.97
CA ALA A 119 9.11 -8.64 -8.39
C ALA A 119 7.75 -8.19 -8.94
N GLY A 120 7.69 -7.14 -9.78
CA GLY A 120 6.46 -6.62 -10.36
C GLY A 120 5.60 -5.81 -9.39
N LEU A 121 6.18 -5.34 -8.28
CA LEU A 121 5.42 -4.64 -7.23
C LEU A 121 5.23 -3.15 -7.50
N LEU A 122 6.00 -2.57 -8.42
CA LEU A 122 5.90 -1.14 -8.76
C LEU A 122 4.86 -0.85 -9.83
N THR A 123 4.45 -1.85 -10.57
CA THR A 123 3.48 -1.70 -11.64
C THR A 123 2.06 -1.89 -11.09
N ARG A 124 1.18 -0.96 -11.42
CA ARG A 124 -0.24 -1.13 -11.08
C ARG A 124 -0.79 -2.30 -11.89
N ASP A 125 -1.50 -3.20 -11.20
CA ASP A 125 -2.22 -4.28 -11.87
C ASP A 125 -3.43 -3.69 -12.59
N PRO A 126 -3.49 -3.70 -13.94
CA PRO A 126 -4.61 -3.14 -14.68
C PRO A 126 -5.83 -4.05 -14.70
N ARG A 127 -5.72 -5.26 -14.15
CA ARG A 127 -6.85 -6.21 -14.18
C ARG A 127 -7.99 -5.71 -13.31
N MET A 128 -9.15 -5.57 -13.92
CA MET A 128 -10.39 -5.22 -13.26
C MET A 128 -11.45 -6.22 -13.67
N LYS A 129 -12.59 -6.22 -12.94
CA LYS A 129 -13.73 -7.06 -13.31
C LYS A 129 -14.20 -6.64 -14.71
N GLU A 130 -14.16 -7.57 -15.64
CA GLU A 130 -14.59 -7.31 -17.01
C GLU A 130 -16.12 -7.13 -17.04
N ARG A 131 -16.54 -6.16 -17.83
CA ARG A 131 -17.96 -5.84 -18.00
C ARG A 131 -18.69 -7.02 -18.66
N LYS A 132 -19.86 -7.33 -18.14
CA LYS A 132 -20.77 -8.28 -18.82
C LYS A 132 -21.18 -7.71 -20.19
N LYS A 133 -21.05 -8.52 -21.23
CA LYS A 133 -21.42 -8.13 -22.58
C LYS A 133 -22.76 -8.76 -22.94
N TYR A 134 -23.49 -8.10 -23.83
CA TYR A 134 -24.75 -8.64 -24.31
C TYR A 134 -24.52 -9.95 -25.07
N GLY A 135 -25.51 -10.86 -25.01
CA GLY A 135 -25.40 -12.18 -25.60
C GLY A 135 -24.60 -13.21 -24.82
N LEU A 136 -23.97 -12.78 -23.72
CA LEU A 136 -23.18 -13.65 -22.83
C LEU A 136 -23.79 -13.70 -21.43
N LYS A 137 -23.62 -14.79 -20.72
CA LYS A 137 -24.06 -14.92 -19.33
C LYS A 137 -23.23 -14.10 -18.37
N LYS A 138 -21.90 -14.07 -18.62
CA LYS A 138 -20.93 -13.25 -17.91
C LYS A 138 -20.11 -12.46 -18.94
N ALA A 139 -18.95 -11.94 -18.56
CA ALA A 139 -18.12 -11.17 -19.48
C ALA A 139 -17.71 -11.97 -20.73
N ARG A 140 -17.41 -13.24 -20.56
CA ARG A 140 -16.94 -14.12 -21.64
C ARG A 140 -17.64 -15.47 -21.72
N LYS A 141 -18.48 -15.79 -20.73
CA LYS A 141 -19.18 -17.07 -20.68
C LYS A 141 -20.36 -17.06 -21.67
N ALA A 142 -20.23 -17.83 -22.73
CA ALA A 142 -21.29 -17.98 -23.73
C ALA A 142 -22.44 -18.82 -23.19
N SER A 143 -23.65 -18.56 -23.68
CA SER A 143 -24.81 -19.41 -23.41
C SER A 143 -24.58 -20.77 -24.03
N GLN A 144 -25.08 -21.81 -23.38
CA GLN A 144 -25.05 -23.16 -23.95
C GLN A 144 -25.93 -23.21 -25.20
N PHE A 145 -25.34 -23.65 -26.30
CA PHE A 145 -26.08 -23.80 -27.54
C PHE A 145 -27.07 -24.98 -27.40
N SER A 146 -28.33 -24.67 -27.57
CA SER A 146 -29.38 -25.69 -27.54
C SER A 146 -29.84 -25.96 -28.96
N LYS A 147 -29.52 -27.15 -29.46
CA LYS A 147 -29.90 -27.56 -30.79
C LYS A 147 -31.32 -28.13 -30.79
N ARG A 148 -32.24 -27.41 -31.36
CA ARG A 148 -33.60 -27.83 -31.64
C ARG A 148 -34.06 -27.25 -32.97
#